data_bb9eef7c265feb73bab9066fc493854c
#
_entry.id   bb9eef7c265feb73bab9066fc493854c
#
_cell.length_a   1.000
_cell.length_b   1.000
_cell.length_c   1.000
_cell.angle_alpha   90.00
_cell.angle_beta   90.00
_cell.angle_gamma   90.00
#
_symmetry.space_group_name_H-M   'P 1'
#
loop_
_entity.id
_entity.type
_entity.pdbx_description
1 polymer ?
#
loop_
_entity_poly.entity_id
_entity_poly.type
_entity_poly.pdbx_seq_one_letter_code
_entity_poly.pdbx_strand_id
1 'polypeptide(L)'
;MTEKVRLEVLTTPSNGDGVRRQIEKTIETNRTHFDFIMKQVPHMEGAIQNLQGGHGDLLAMSAHQWKDLSHEGLSVVGVLPRREPTWVLVSEDKPEYLRSKAIVVCDSVLLRRQMRRLRADLTLMDSHAFAESIAKGEAYAALAPEDRSHWLEELRQDEVLDGYIVARGVHAELKFKARRHTLGLQRENPERTHF
;
A
#
# COMPACT_ATOMS: atom_id res chain seq x y z
N MET A 1 38.25 -5.13 13.19
CA MET A 1 36.77 -5.09 13.07
C MET A 1 36.40 -3.65 12.84
N THR A 2 35.85 -3.32 11.68
CA THR A 2 35.39 -1.95 11.41
C THR A 2 34.14 -1.70 12.23
N GLU A 3 34.14 -0.65 13.04
CA GLU A 3 32.99 -0.22 13.82
C GLU A 3 31.84 0.13 12.84
N LYS A 4 30.67 -0.49 13.04
CA LYS A 4 29.51 -0.22 12.19
C LYS A 4 28.87 1.09 12.58
N VAL A 5 28.50 1.88 11.60
CA VAL A 5 27.71 3.09 11.84
C VAL A 5 26.31 2.69 12.26
N ARG A 6 25.86 3.19 13.41
CA ARG A 6 24.51 3.00 13.92
C ARG A 6 23.59 4.04 13.32
N LEU A 7 22.43 3.60 12.79
CA LEU A 7 21.43 4.46 12.19
C LEU A 7 20.03 4.13 12.75
N GLU A 8 19.33 5.15 13.20
CA GLU A 8 17.95 5.02 13.65
C GLU A 8 16.98 5.33 12.53
N VAL A 9 16.20 4.32 12.15
CA VAL A 9 15.21 4.42 11.06
C VAL A 9 13.82 4.56 11.64
N LEU A 10 13.20 5.71 11.43
CA LEU A 10 11.81 5.97 11.81
C LEU A 10 10.88 5.32 10.78
N THR A 11 9.86 4.64 11.27
CA THR A 11 8.81 4.04 10.45
C THR A 11 7.46 4.29 11.08
N THR A 12 6.42 4.39 10.26
CA THR A 12 5.03 4.35 10.73
C THR A 12 4.48 2.93 10.67
N PRO A 13 3.34 2.64 11.33
CA PRO A 13 2.60 1.41 11.11
C PRO A 13 2.35 1.18 9.61
N SER A 14 2.29 -0.08 9.20
CA SER A 14 2.01 -0.41 7.81
C SER A 14 0.63 0.09 7.42
N ASN A 15 0.56 0.92 6.38
CA ASN A 15 -0.69 1.39 5.79
C ASN A 15 -1.07 0.58 4.53
N GLY A 16 -0.43 -0.57 4.35
CA GLY A 16 -0.67 -1.42 3.20
C GLY A 16 0.06 -0.98 1.92
N ASP A 17 0.93 0.03 1.97
CA ASP A 17 1.71 0.49 0.82
C ASP A 17 3.03 -0.27 0.60
N GLY A 18 3.34 -1.19 1.50
CA GLY A 18 4.54 -2.03 1.44
C GLY A 18 5.85 -1.34 1.85
N VAL A 19 5.81 -0.07 2.28
CA VAL A 19 7.00 0.70 2.68
C VAL A 19 7.72 0.01 3.83
N ARG A 20 7.00 -0.35 4.89
CA ARG A 20 7.56 -1.01 6.06
C ARG A 20 8.30 -2.30 5.69
N ARG A 21 7.66 -3.18 4.94
CA ARG A 21 8.25 -4.44 4.50
C ARG A 21 9.51 -4.24 3.64
N GLN A 22 9.49 -3.21 2.80
CA GLN A 22 10.61 -2.91 1.94
C GLN A 22 11.81 -2.41 2.75
N ILE A 23 11.59 -1.55 3.75
CA ILE A 23 12.68 -1.07 4.61
C ILE A 23 13.23 -2.19 5.51
N GLU A 24 12.38 -3.05 6.08
CA GLU A 24 12.81 -4.22 6.86
C GLU A 24 13.75 -5.11 6.05
N LYS A 25 13.40 -5.40 4.79
CA LYS A 25 14.25 -6.20 3.89
C LYS A 25 15.54 -5.49 3.51
N THR A 26 15.51 -4.17 3.36
CA THR A 26 16.71 -3.38 3.06
C THR A 26 17.67 -3.37 4.24
N ILE A 27 17.15 -3.21 5.46
CA ILE A 27 17.91 -3.32 6.70
C ILE A 27 18.56 -4.70 6.81
N GLU A 28 17.79 -5.76 6.60
CA GLU A 28 18.31 -7.13 6.65
C GLU A 28 19.46 -7.36 5.67
N THR A 29 19.32 -6.87 4.45
CA THR A 29 20.34 -7.01 3.40
C THR A 29 21.64 -6.24 3.72
N ASN A 30 21.55 -5.12 4.47
CA ASN A 30 22.67 -4.22 4.74
C ASN A 30 23.25 -4.34 6.16
N ARG A 31 22.85 -5.33 6.94
CA ARG A 31 23.34 -5.56 8.33
C ARG A 31 24.86 -5.74 8.46
N THR A 32 25.52 -6.08 7.38
CA THR A 32 26.98 -6.21 7.36
C THR A 32 27.72 -4.87 7.44
N HIS A 33 27.08 -3.79 6.93
CA HIS A 33 27.68 -2.46 6.81
C HIS A 33 27.20 -1.50 7.90
N PHE A 34 25.94 -1.62 8.32
CA PHE A 34 25.31 -0.72 9.25
C PHE A 34 24.64 -1.48 10.41
N ASP A 35 24.53 -0.81 11.55
CA ASP A 35 23.69 -1.23 12.68
C ASP A 35 22.42 -0.39 12.69
N PHE A 36 21.35 -0.95 12.10
CA PHE A 36 20.08 -0.27 12.00
C PHE A 36 19.17 -0.57 13.19
N ILE A 37 18.58 0.48 13.75
CA ILE A 37 17.54 0.38 14.77
C ILE A 37 16.24 0.97 14.20
N MET A 38 15.20 0.15 14.09
CA MET A 38 13.89 0.62 13.71
C MET A 38 13.13 1.16 14.93
N LYS A 39 12.64 2.40 14.82
CA LYS A 39 11.73 3.03 15.76
C LYS A 39 10.38 3.26 15.12
N GLN A 40 9.33 2.74 15.72
CA GLN A 40 7.97 2.99 15.24
C GLN A 40 7.42 4.29 15.83
N VAL A 41 6.88 5.14 14.97
CA VAL A 41 6.18 6.38 15.34
C VAL A 41 4.73 6.26 14.88
N PRO A 42 3.73 6.62 15.68
CA PRO A 42 2.32 6.38 15.35
C PRO A 42 1.85 7.04 14.06
N HIS A 43 2.32 8.27 13.78
CA HIS A 43 1.86 9.07 12.64
C HIS A 43 3.02 9.66 11.87
N MET A 44 2.83 9.87 10.57
CA MET A 44 3.86 10.37 9.66
C MET A 44 4.32 11.80 10.02
N GLU A 45 3.41 12.67 10.39
CA GLU A 45 3.71 14.03 10.83
C GLU A 45 4.62 14.04 12.06
N GLY A 46 4.34 13.19 13.04
CA GLY A 46 5.18 13.01 14.22
C GLY A 46 6.56 12.42 13.90
N ALA A 47 6.63 11.53 12.89
CA ALA A 47 7.89 10.98 12.41
C ALA A 47 8.76 12.05 11.74
N ILE A 48 8.14 12.95 10.95
CA ILE A 48 8.82 14.09 10.33
C ILE A 48 9.36 15.04 11.42
N GLN A 49 8.53 15.40 12.41
CA GLN A 49 8.95 16.26 13.53
C GLN A 49 10.11 15.64 14.31
N ASN A 50 10.06 14.34 14.59
CA ASN A 50 11.15 13.62 15.24
C ASN A 50 12.44 13.68 14.44
N LEU A 51 12.37 13.46 13.12
CA LEU A 51 13.54 13.54 12.25
C LEU A 51 14.11 14.97 12.21
N GLN A 52 13.27 15.99 12.08
CA GLN A 52 13.68 17.40 12.13
C GLN A 52 14.29 17.81 13.48
N GLY A 53 13.80 17.21 14.57
CA GLY A 53 14.31 17.39 15.92
C GLY A 53 15.58 16.58 16.26
N GLY A 54 16.10 15.80 15.31
CA GLY A 54 17.29 14.95 15.53
C GLY A 54 17.03 13.70 16.37
N HIS A 55 15.77 13.24 16.47
CA HIS A 55 15.38 12.04 17.19
C HIS A 55 15.33 10.79 16.31
N GLY A 56 16.06 10.80 15.20
CA GLY A 56 16.24 9.71 14.24
C GLY A 56 17.12 10.19 13.10
N ASP A 57 17.68 9.26 12.34
CA ASP A 57 18.62 9.55 11.24
C ASP A 57 17.94 9.45 9.88
N LEU A 58 17.00 8.53 9.74
CA LEU A 58 16.31 8.23 8.50
C LEU A 58 14.81 8.06 8.76
N LEU A 59 14.00 8.43 7.77
CA LEU A 59 12.57 8.17 7.76
C LEU A 59 12.18 7.49 6.45
N ALA A 60 11.53 6.35 6.55
CA ALA A 60 10.99 5.63 5.39
C ALA A 60 9.54 6.04 5.13
N MET A 61 9.25 6.48 3.90
CA MET A 61 7.90 6.84 3.47
C MET A 61 7.70 6.53 1.99
N SER A 62 6.45 6.50 1.53
CA SER A 62 6.13 6.39 0.12
C SER A 62 6.34 7.73 -0.61
N ALA A 63 6.54 7.69 -1.92
CA ALA A 63 6.60 8.89 -2.75
C ALA A 63 5.30 9.71 -2.69
N HIS A 64 4.17 9.05 -2.45
CA HIS A 64 2.87 9.69 -2.26
C HIS A 64 2.85 10.54 -0.98
N GLN A 65 3.29 9.96 0.14
CA GLN A 65 3.40 10.68 1.41
C GLN A 65 4.39 11.84 1.31
N TRP A 66 5.54 11.64 0.64
CA TRP A 66 6.50 12.71 0.41
C TRP A 66 5.90 13.91 -0.31
N LYS A 67 5.05 13.67 -1.32
CA LYS A 67 4.40 14.72 -2.09
C LYS A 67 3.39 15.52 -1.26
N ASP A 68 2.67 14.85 -0.37
CA ASP A 68 1.49 15.42 0.30
C ASP A 68 1.82 16.08 1.65
N LEU A 69 3.02 15.84 2.20
CA LEU A 69 3.43 16.33 3.50
C LEU A 69 4.49 17.43 3.41
N SER A 70 4.47 18.33 4.39
CA SER A 70 5.55 19.31 4.55
C SER A 70 6.83 18.61 5.01
N HIS A 71 7.92 18.83 4.29
CA HIS A 71 9.21 18.22 4.54
C HIS A 71 10.35 19.24 4.54
N GLU A 72 10.07 20.46 4.98
CA GLU A 72 11.06 21.54 5.08
C GLU A 72 12.27 21.09 5.92
N GLY A 73 13.46 21.37 5.42
CA GLY A 73 14.71 20.99 6.09
C GLY A 73 15.10 19.49 5.92
N LEU A 74 14.29 18.69 5.23
CA LEU A 74 14.58 17.29 4.94
C LEU A 74 15.03 17.10 3.49
N SER A 75 15.83 16.08 3.25
CA SER A 75 16.31 15.71 1.92
C SER A 75 16.09 14.24 1.64
N VAL A 76 15.78 13.91 0.39
CA VAL A 76 15.74 12.52 -0.08
C VAL A 76 17.16 12.01 -0.21
N VAL A 77 17.57 11.10 0.66
CA VAL A 77 18.92 10.52 0.66
C VAL A 77 19.02 9.22 -0.12
N GLY A 78 17.88 8.63 -0.47
CA GLY A 78 17.86 7.41 -1.27
C GLY A 78 16.44 7.02 -1.67
N VAL A 79 16.35 6.26 -2.75
CA VAL A 79 15.10 5.68 -3.26
C VAL A 79 15.30 4.18 -3.39
N LEU A 80 14.42 3.41 -2.73
CA LEU A 80 14.48 1.97 -2.81
C LEU A 80 13.85 1.48 -4.13
N PRO A 81 14.45 0.47 -4.79
CA PRO A 81 13.90 -0.07 -6.01
C PRO A 81 12.52 -0.67 -5.77
N ARG A 82 11.57 -0.36 -6.65
CA ARG A 82 10.24 -0.94 -6.60
C ARG A 82 10.31 -2.43 -6.91
N ARG A 83 10.07 -3.28 -5.92
CA ARG A 83 10.22 -4.74 -6.08
C ARG A 83 8.96 -5.43 -6.59
N GLU A 84 7.80 -4.90 -6.25
CA GLU A 84 6.50 -5.49 -6.59
C GLU A 84 5.59 -4.43 -7.23
N PRO A 85 5.86 -4.05 -8.50
CA PRO A 85 5.11 -2.97 -9.16
C PRO A 85 3.72 -3.38 -9.61
N THR A 86 3.33 -4.64 -9.42
CA THR A 86 2.08 -5.18 -9.94
C THR A 86 0.91 -5.00 -8.99
N TRP A 87 -0.26 -4.80 -9.57
CA TRP A 87 -1.53 -4.79 -8.88
C TRP A 87 -2.22 -6.15 -9.04
N VAL A 88 -2.98 -6.53 -8.06
CA VAL A 88 -3.75 -7.76 -8.08
C VAL A 88 -5.20 -7.48 -7.77
N LEU A 89 -6.09 -8.16 -8.46
CA LEU A 89 -7.47 -8.31 -8.08
C LEU A 89 -7.56 -9.49 -7.12
N VAL A 90 -8.11 -9.27 -5.95
CA VAL A 90 -8.46 -10.30 -4.98
C VAL A 90 -9.94 -10.62 -5.16
N SER A 91 -10.24 -11.80 -5.68
CA SER A 91 -11.60 -12.27 -5.99
C SER A 91 -11.56 -13.77 -6.24
N GLU A 92 -12.70 -14.45 -6.19
CA GLU A 92 -12.79 -15.87 -6.55
C GLU A 92 -12.51 -16.08 -8.03
N ASP A 93 -13.07 -15.24 -8.89
CA ASP A 93 -12.94 -15.32 -10.34
C ASP A 93 -11.90 -14.34 -10.89
N LYS A 94 -11.34 -14.69 -12.06
CA LYS A 94 -10.50 -13.77 -12.82
C LYS A 94 -11.31 -12.58 -13.32
N PRO A 95 -10.67 -11.45 -13.65
CA PRO A 95 -11.36 -10.25 -14.15
C PRO A 95 -12.33 -10.52 -15.29
N GLU A 96 -11.99 -11.45 -16.20
CA GLU A 96 -12.76 -11.81 -17.37
C GLU A 96 -14.06 -12.57 -17.03
N TYR A 97 -14.06 -13.28 -15.90
CA TYR A 97 -15.15 -14.16 -15.46
C TYR A 97 -15.99 -13.60 -14.32
N LEU A 98 -15.66 -12.43 -13.81
CA LEU A 98 -16.53 -11.75 -12.85
C LEU A 98 -17.95 -11.59 -13.42
N ARG A 99 -18.95 -11.79 -12.60
CA ARG A 99 -20.36 -11.59 -13.00
C ARG A 99 -20.58 -10.15 -13.45
N SER A 100 -21.58 -9.95 -14.33
CA SER A 100 -21.98 -8.59 -14.70
C SER A 100 -22.43 -7.80 -13.46
N LYS A 101 -22.08 -6.51 -13.42
CA LYS A 101 -22.29 -5.61 -12.27
C LYS A 101 -21.59 -6.03 -10.98
N ALA A 102 -20.59 -6.93 -11.06
CA ALA A 102 -19.78 -7.25 -9.89
C ALA A 102 -19.19 -5.99 -9.26
N ILE A 103 -19.24 -5.94 -7.93
CA ILE A 103 -18.71 -4.81 -7.15
C ILE A 103 -17.22 -5.05 -6.91
N VAL A 104 -16.40 -4.16 -7.45
CA VAL A 104 -14.94 -4.20 -7.26
C VAL A 104 -14.45 -2.88 -6.68
N VAL A 105 -13.83 -2.96 -5.50
CA VAL A 105 -13.29 -1.80 -4.80
C VAL A 105 -11.84 -1.55 -5.21
N CYS A 106 -11.51 -0.30 -5.53
CA CYS A 106 -10.16 0.11 -5.91
C CYS A 106 -9.95 1.60 -5.65
N ASP A 107 -9.00 1.97 -4.80
CA ASP A 107 -8.74 3.37 -4.46
C ASP A 107 -8.01 4.13 -5.58
N SER A 108 -7.28 3.44 -6.45
CA SER A 108 -6.60 4.07 -7.57
C SER A 108 -7.57 4.47 -8.69
N VAL A 109 -7.72 5.78 -8.91
CA VAL A 109 -8.52 6.34 -10.01
C VAL A 109 -8.04 5.81 -11.36
N LEU A 110 -6.72 5.69 -11.56
CA LEU A 110 -6.14 5.20 -12.80
C LEU A 110 -6.56 3.76 -13.07
N LEU A 111 -6.43 2.88 -12.08
CA LEU A 111 -6.80 1.47 -12.20
C LEU A 111 -8.31 1.31 -12.42
N ARG A 112 -9.15 2.09 -11.72
CA ARG A 112 -10.60 2.09 -11.99
C ARG A 112 -10.91 2.44 -13.45
N ARG A 113 -10.24 3.46 -14.01
CA ARG A 113 -10.41 3.83 -15.41
C ARG A 113 -9.96 2.74 -16.38
N GLN A 114 -8.84 2.08 -16.09
CA GLN A 114 -8.32 0.98 -16.88
C GLN A 114 -9.26 -0.24 -16.82
N MET A 115 -9.73 -0.61 -15.62
CA MET A 115 -10.70 -1.70 -15.45
C MET A 115 -12.01 -1.42 -16.21
N ARG A 116 -12.52 -0.18 -16.20
CA ARG A 116 -13.72 0.19 -17.00
C ARG A 116 -13.52 0.02 -18.49
N ARG A 117 -12.30 0.19 -19.00
CA ARG A 117 -12.02 -0.07 -20.43
C ARG A 117 -12.07 -1.55 -20.78
N LEU A 118 -11.68 -2.41 -19.84
CA LEU A 118 -11.71 -3.86 -20.02
C LEU A 118 -13.10 -4.44 -19.77
N ARG A 119 -13.79 -3.96 -18.75
CA ARG A 119 -15.06 -4.45 -18.24
C ARG A 119 -15.93 -3.26 -17.83
N ALA A 120 -16.62 -2.68 -18.81
CA ALA A 120 -17.50 -1.53 -18.60
C ALA A 120 -18.74 -1.83 -17.74
N ASP A 121 -19.07 -3.11 -17.62
CA ASP A 121 -20.22 -3.62 -16.89
C ASP A 121 -19.99 -3.79 -15.37
N LEU A 122 -18.74 -3.62 -14.89
CA LEU A 122 -18.44 -3.72 -13.48
C LEU A 122 -18.83 -2.44 -12.72
N THR A 123 -19.22 -2.62 -11.46
CA THR A 123 -19.41 -1.52 -10.50
C THR A 123 -18.09 -1.25 -9.80
N LEU A 124 -17.42 -0.17 -10.20
CA LEU A 124 -16.10 0.20 -9.70
C LEU A 124 -16.18 1.46 -8.85
N MET A 125 -15.76 1.38 -7.59
CA MET A 125 -15.75 2.50 -6.64
C MET A 125 -14.50 2.46 -5.76
N ASP A 126 -14.21 3.56 -5.08
CA ASP A 126 -13.19 3.57 -4.04
C ASP A 126 -13.75 3.03 -2.71
N SER A 127 -12.85 2.76 -1.77
CA SER A 127 -13.22 2.16 -0.49
C SER A 127 -14.17 3.03 0.32
N HIS A 128 -14.03 4.35 0.27
CA HIS A 128 -14.90 5.28 1.00
C HIS A 128 -16.31 5.27 0.39
N ALA A 129 -16.43 5.46 -0.93
CA ALA A 129 -17.71 5.41 -1.63
C ALA A 129 -18.42 4.06 -1.45
N PHE A 130 -17.65 2.96 -1.41
CA PHE A 130 -18.20 1.64 -1.13
C PHE A 130 -18.74 1.56 0.31
N ALA A 131 -17.97 2.02 1.30
CA ALA A 131 -18.40 2.02 2.70
C ALA A 131 -19.69 2.84 2.91
N GLU A 132 -19.79 4.02 2.27
CA GLU A 132 -21.01 4.83 2.26
C GLU A 132 -22.19 4.08 1.65
N SER A 133 -21.97 3.37 0.54
CA SER A 133 -23.04 2.63 -0.17
C SER A 133 -23.65 1.50 0.65
N ILE A 134 -22.93 0.97 1.64
CA ILE A 134 -23.39 -0.08 2.57
C ILE A 134 -23.68 0.44 3.97
N ALA A 135 -23.81 1.77 4.14
CA ALA A 135 -24.06 2.45 5.42
C ALA A 135 -23.00 2.16 6.52
N LYS A 136 -21.74 1.96 6.13
CA LYS A 136 -20.60 1.74 7.02
C LYS A 136 -19.52 2.84 6.90
N GLY A 137 -19.85 4.01 6.35
CA GLY A 137 -18.90 5.10 6.12
C GLY A 137 -18.17 5.57 7.38
N GLU A 138 -18.90 5.81 8.47
CA GLU A 138 -18.31 6.21 9.75
C GLU A 138 -17.39 5.12 10.33
N ALA A 139 -17.82 3.87 10.28
CA ALA A 139 -17.01 2.75 10.77
C ALA A 139 -15.72 2.61 9.95
N TYR A 140 -15.80 2.75 8.62
CA TYR A 140 -14.62 2.74 7.76
C TYR A 140 -13.67 3.91 8.02
N ALA A 141 -14.21 5.11 8.23
CA ALA A 141 -13.40 6.30 8.52
C ALA A 141 -12.63 6.18 9.86
N ALA A 142 -13.19 5.45 10.82
CA ALA A 142 -12.57 5.17 12.11
C ALA A 142 -11.48 4.07 12.05
N LEU A 143 -11.40 3.31 10.96
CA LEU A 143 -10.39 2.25 10.82
C LEU A 143 -8.99 2.83 10.65
N ALA A 144 -8.03 2.24 11.34
CA ALA A 144 -6.64 2.48 11.04
C ALA A 144 -6.30 2.07 9.59
N PRO A 145 -5.38 2.77 8.90
CA PRO A 145 -5.03 2.46 7.51
C PRO A 145 -4.64 1.00 7.28
N GLU A 146 -3.94 0.39 8.23
CA GLU A 146 -3.52 -1.01 8.21
C GLU A 146 -4.68 -2.00 8.24
N ASP A 147 -5.81 -1.64 8.85
CA ASP A 147 -6.97 -2.52 9.01
C ASP A 147 -7.92 -2.47 7.80
N ARG A 148 -7.81 -1.46 6.95
CA ARG A 148 -8.71 -1.26 5.80
C ARG A 148 -8.73 -2.43 4.82
N SER A 149 -7.57 -3.02 4.56
CA SER A 149 -7.49 -4.18 3.67
C SER A 149 -8.06 -5.45 4.29
N HIS A 150 -7.94 -5.61 5.61
CA HIS A 150 -8.59 -6.70 6.35
C HIS A 150 -10.11 -6.55 6.29
N TRP A 151 -10.61 -5.35 6.52
CA TRP A 151 -12.03 -5.03 6.43
C TRP A 151 -12.61 -5.33 5.03
N LEU A 152 -11.90 -5.00 3.95
CA LEU A 152 -12.31 -5.35 2.58
C LEU A 152 -12.33 -6.87 2.37
N GLU A 153 -11.36 -7.59 2.92
CA GLU A 153 -11.31 -9.06 2.81
C GLU A 153 -12.45 -9.72 3.57
N GLU A 154 -12.81 -9.24 4.77
CA GLU A 154 -13.97 -9.72 5.52
C GLU A 154 -15.26 -9.53 4.71
N LEU A 155 -15.48 -8.33 4.16
CA LEU A 155 -16.67 -8.06 3.34
C LEU A 155 -16.71 -8.88 2.04
N ARG A 156 -15.56 -9.23 1.48
CA ARG A 156 -15.49 -10.14 0.34
C ARG A 156 -15.87 -11.58 0.75
N GLN A 157 -15.41 -12.05 1.91
CA GLN A 157 -15.78 -13.36 2.46
C GLN A 157 -17.26 -13.43 2.78
N ASP A 158 -17.85 -12.33 3.22
CA ASP A 158 -19.28 -12.18 3.49
C ASP A 158 -20.11 -11.93 2.20
N GLU A 159 -19.49 -12.02 1.03
CA GLU A 159 -20.13 -11.81 -0.30
C GLU A 159 -20.79 -10.44 -0.47
N VAL A 160 -20.39 -9.42 0.32
CA VAL A 160 -20.88 -8.03 0.20
C VAL A 160 -20.21 -7.31 -0.97
N LEU A 161 -18.99 -7.71 -1.33
CA LEU A 161 -18.30 -7.29 -2.54
C LEU A 161 -17.70 -8.49 -3.27
N ASP A 162 -17.54 -8.38 -4.59
CA ASP A 162 -17.02 -9.48 -5.42
C ASP A 162 -15.48 -9.49 -5.48
N GLY A 163 -14.86 -8.35 -5.23
CA GLY A 163 -13.41 -8.26 -5.21
C GLY A 163 -12.88 -6.86 -4.91
N TYR A 164 -11.58 -6.79 -4.65
CA TYR A 164 -10.88 -5.53 -4.45
C TYR A 164 -9.49 -5.56 -5.08
N ILE A 165 -8.97 -4.39 -5.45
CA ILE A 165 -7.68 -4.25 -6.11
C ILE A 165 -6.69 -3.62 -5.13
N VAL A 166 -5.58 -4.32 -4.89
CA VAL A 166 -4.48 -3.85 -4.03
C VAL A 166 -3.13 -4.10 -4.71
N ALA A 167 -2.10 -3.41 -4.25
CA ALA A 167 -0.74 -3.71 -4.67
C ALA A 167 -0.37 -5.15 -4.24
N ARG A 168 0.34 -5.87 -5.10
CA ARG A 168 0.76 -7.25 -4.81
C ARG A 168 1.58 -7.35 -3.52
N GLY A 169 2.40 -6.34 -3.23
CA GLY A 169 3.16 -6.25 -1.99
C GLY A 169 2.26 -6.26 -0.75
N VAL A 170 1.18 -5.48 -0.78
CA VAL A 170 0.16 -5.42 0.29
C VAL A 170 -0.47 -6.79 0.50
N HIS A 171 -0.99 -7.40 -0.57
CA HIS A 171 -1.58 -8.74 -0.47
C HIS A 171 -0.61 -9.78 0.11
N ALA A 172 0.68 -9.71 -0.27
CA ALA A 172 1.69 -10.62 0.25
C ALA A 172 2.01 -10.36 1.75
N GLU A 173 1.93 -9.11 2.19
CA GLU A 173 2.14 -8.71 3.58
C GLU A 173 1.02 -9.21 4.49
N LEU A 174 -0.22 -9.08 4.04
CA LEU A 174 -1.41 -9.46 4.80
C LEU A 174 -1.63 -10.97 4.90
N LYS A 175 -0.89 -11.76 4.11
CA LYS A 175 -0.94 -13.25 4.12
C LYS A 175 -2.35 -13.83 3.91
N PHE A 176 -3.20 -13.12 3.18
CA PHE A 176 -4.54 -13.62 2.86
C PHE A 176 -4.47 -14.92 2.04
N LYS A 177 -5.37 -15.87 2.36
CA LYS A 177 -5.52 -17.11 1.60
C LYS A 177 -6.34 -16.94 0.32
N ALA A 178 -6.96 -15.78 0.14
CA ALA A 178 -7.79 -15.46 -1.01
C ALA A 178 -7.04 -15.59 -2.34
N ARG A 179 -7.75 -15.99 -3.38
CA ARG A 179 -7.22 -16.01 -4.75
C ARG A 179 -6.87 -14.59 -5.19
N ARG A 180 -5.76 -14.48 -5.90
CA ARG A 180 -5.30 -13.21 -6.48
C ARG A 180 -5.02 -13.38 -7.95
N HIS A 181 -5.46 -12.42 -8.73
CA HIS A 181 -5.26 -12.38 -10.17
C HIS A 181 -4.41 -11.16 -10.52
N THR A 182 -3.24 -11.40 -11.09
CA THR A 182 -2.37 -10.31 -11.55
C THR A 182 -3.06 -9.57 -12.69
N LEU A 183 -3.21 -8.26 -12.54
CA LEU A 183 -3.79 -7.45 -13.60
C LEU A 183 -2.76 -7.25 -14.71
N GLY A 184 -3.11 -7.69 -15.92
CA GLY A 184 -2.24 -7.63 -17.11
C GLY A 184 -1.90 -6.21 -17.58
N LEU A 185 -2.63 -5.23 -17.08
CA LEU A 185 -2.50 -3.80 -17.39
C LEU A 185 -1.08 -3.24 -17.28
N GLN A 186 -0.22 -3.94 -16.52
CA GLN A 186 1.16 -3.50 -16.27
C GLN A 186 2.20 -4.27 -17.12
N ARG A 187 1.84 -5.43 -17.65
CA ARG A 187 2.74 -6.20 -18.51
C ARG A 187 2.87 -5.61 -19.90
N GLU A 188 1.80 -4.98 -20.39
CA GLU A 188 1.74 -4.41 -21.74
C GLU A 188 2.46 -3.04 -21.86
N ASN A 189 2.64 -2.32 -20.74
CA ASN A 189 3.33 -1.02 -20.74
C ASN A 189 4.07 -0.80 -19.40
N PRO A 190 5.21 -1.46 -19.19
CA PRO A 190 6.00 -1.30 -17.96
C PRO A 190 6.48 0.13 -17.73
N GLU A 191 6.66 0.92 -18.79
CA GLU A 191 7.09 2.33 -18.71
C GLU A 191 5.99 3.28 -18.23
N ARG A 192 4.71 2.88 -18.32
CA ARG A 192 3.57 3.69 -17.86
C ARG A 192 3.19 3.46 -16.40
N THR A 193 3.88 2.59 -15.70
CA THR A 193 3.64 2.27 -14.29
C THR A 193 4.51 3.05 -13.31
N HIS A 194 5.24 4.03 -13.81
CA HIS A 194 6.01 4.96 -13.00
C HIS A 194 5.10 6.12 -12.55
N PHE A 195 4.31 5.89 -11.52
CA PHE A 195 3.60 6.93 -10.78
C PHE A 195 3.64 6.60 -9.30
#